data_2bff3c4c5ef9c977fc2d9f29fb9472c2
#
_entry.id   2bff3c4c5ef9c977fc2d9f29fb9472c2
#
_cell.length_a   1.000
_cell.length_b   1.000
_cell.length_c   1.000
_cell.angle_alpha   90.00
_cell.angle_beta   90.00
_cell.angle_gamma   90.00
#
_symmetry.space_group_name_H-M   'P 1'
#
loop_
_entity.id
_entity.type
_entity.pdbx_description
1 polymer ?
#
loop_
_entity_poly.entity_id
_entity_poly.type
_entity_poly.pdbx_seq_one_letter_code
_entity_poly.pdbx_strand_id
1 'polypeptide(L)'
;NMETIEKKQEYIFTIDSKNSNDYDDAFSYNFKENRISIYITNVALILDYLDLWYAFTNRISSIYLPDKKRTMLPTILIDCLCSLKEKENKLCYILDIYFDDKNNIIKHCFKIAKVYISKNFYYENIEQYKENKYFKKIMNILNLRNPKEIVTKLMLYMNHFVAKTLIPYK
;
A
#
# COMPACT_ATOMS: atom_id res chain seq x y z
N ASN A 1 -19.04 -15.53 -7.77
CA ASN A 1 -17.90 -15.89 -8.65
C ASN A 1 -16.76 -14.95 -8.28
N MET A 2 -15.75 -15.45 -7.54
CA MET A 2 -14.51 -14.74 -7.35
C MET A 2 -13.81 -14.68 -8.71
N GLU A 3 -13.70 -13.47 -9.27
CA GLU A 3 -12.84 -13.23 -10.42
C GLU A 3 -11.41 -13.64 -10.06
N THR A 4 -10.72 -14.24 -11.01
CA THR A 4 -9.36 -14.78 -10.86
C THR A 4 -8.44 -13.69 -10.35
N ILE A 5 -7.96 -13.82 -9.11
CA ILE A 5 -7.00 -12.89 -8.52
C ILE A 5 -5.67 -13.09 -9.23
N GLU A 6 -5.25 -12.13 -10.05
CA GLU A 6 -3.97 -12.19 -10.75
C GLU A 6 -2.80 -12.15 -9.77
N LYS A 7 -1.85 -13.07 -9.94
CA LYS A 7 -0.55 -12.97 -9.25
C LYS A 7 0.30 -11.92 -9.96
N LYS A 8 0.57 -10.81 -9.29
CA LYS A 8 1.44 -9.75 -9.80
C LYS A 8 2.90 -10.06 -9.44
N GLN A 9 3.75 -10.26 -10.45
CA GLN A 9 5.20 -10.47 -10.28
C GLN A 9 5.92 -9.12 -10.50
N GLU A 10 5.96 -8.29 -9.47
CA GLU A 10 6.71 -7.02 -9.47
C GLU A 10 7.55 -6.92 -8.21
N TYR A 11 8.58 -6.08 -8.23
CA TYR A 11 9.35 -5.77 -7.02
C TYR A 11 8.54 -4.82 -6.14
N ILE A 12 7.86 -5.38 -5.14
CA ILE A 12 6.96 -4.65 -4.24
C ILE A 12 7.67 -4.47 -2.90
N PHE A 13 7.69 -3.25 -2.38
CA PHE A 13 8.36 -2.92 -1.13
C PHE A 13 7.55 -1.93 -0.29
N THR A 14 7.73 -1.98 1.02
CA THR A 14 7.21 -1.01 2.00
C THR A 14 8.32 -0.08 2.48
N ILE A 15 7.97 1.06 3.08
CA ILE A 15 8.89 1.97 3.76
C ILE A 15 8.21 2.43 5.05
N ASP A 16 8.70 1.97 6.19
CA ASP A 16 8.09 2.20 7.50
C ASP A 16 9.11 2.62 8.55
N SER A 17 8.67 2.94 9.76
CA SER A 17 9.56 3.06 10.91
C SER A 17 10.08 1.68 11.35
N LYS A 18 11.32 1.60 11.83
CA LYS A 18 11.92 0.35 12.34
C LYS A 18 11.10 -0.29 13.48
N ASN A 19 10.33 0.53 14.21
CA ASN A 19 9.48 0.08 15.31
C ASN A 19 8.05 -0.26 14.86
N SER A 20 7.73 -0.19 13.56
CA SER A 20 6.42 -0.55 13.04
C SER A 20 6.29 -2.08 12.98
N ASN A 21 5.16 -2.59 13.45
CA ASN A 21 4.78 -4.00 13.33
C ASN A 21 3.69 -4.21 12.27
N ASP A 22 3.06 -3.14 11.84
CA ASP A 22 2.00 -3.12 10.84
C ASP A 22 2.49 -2.33 9.61
N TYR A 23 2.56 -3.02 8.48
CA TYR A 23 2.91 -2.47 7.18
C TYR A 23 1.63 -2.35 6.36
N ASP A 24 1.07 -1.13 6.29
CA ASP A 24 -0.26 -0.91 5.73
C ASP A 24 -0.24 -0.66 4.23
N ASP A 25 0.86 -0.11 3.72
CA ASP A 25 1.04 0.29 2.33
C ASP A 25 2.36 -0.19 1.74
N ALA A 26 2.33 -0.50 0.45
CA ALA A 26 3.50 -0.90 -0.32
C ALA A 26 3.47 -0.27 -1.71
N PHE A 27 4.63 -0.26 -2.36
CA PHE A 27 4.83 0.39 -3.64
C PHE A 27 5.62 -0.47 -4.60
N SER A 28 5.39 -0.27 -5.90
CA SER A 28 6.25 -0.79 -6.95
C SER A 28 6.35 0.18 -8.11
N TYR A 29 7.36 -0.03 -8.96
CA TYR A 29 7.49 0.66 -10.23
C TYR A 29 7.69 -0.35 -11.36
N ASN A 30 6.94 -0.16 -12.45
CA ASN A 30 7.07 -0.95 -13.66
C ASN A 30 7.75 -0.10 -14.75
N PHE A 31 8.98 -0.48 -15.13
CA PHE A 31 9.77 0.25 -16.14
C PHE A 31 9.21 0.15 -17.55
N LYS A 32 8.50 -0.95 -17.90
CA LYS A 32 7.94 -1.14 -19.24
C LYS A 32 6.71 -0.26 -19.47
N GLU A 33 5.92 -0.08 -18.43
CA GLU A 33 4.66 0.66 -18.52
C GLU A 33 4.77 2.10 -17.99
N ASN A 34 5.94 2.52 -17.49
CA ASN A 34 6.16 3.78 -16.78
C ASN A 34 5.08 4.01 -15.73
N ARG A 35 4.91 3.03 -14.82
CA ARG A 35 3.78 2.94 -13.90
C ARG A 35 4.25 2.81 -12.46
N ILE A 36 3.68 3.63 -11.58
CA ILE A 36 3.74 3.44 -10.13
C ILE A 36 2.49 2.68 -9.70
N SER A 37 2.65 1.66 -8.85
CA SER A 37 1.54 0.96 -8.22
C SER A 37 1.61 1.14 -6.71
N ILE A 38 0.46 1.42 -6.11
CA ILE A 38 0.25 1.56 -4.67
C ILE A 38 -0.61 0.39 -4.22
N TYR A 39 -0.18 -0.30 -3.17
CA TYR A 39 -0.83 -1.50 -2.64
C TYR A 39 -1.29 -1.22 -1.22
N ILE A 40 -2.56 -1.47 -0.96
CA ILE A 40 -3.14 -1.43 0.39
C ILE A 40 -3.76 -2.80 0.65
N THR A 41 -3.57 -3.34 1.84
CA THR A 41 -4.21 -4.61 2.22
C THR A 41 -5.72 -4.50 2.07
N ASN A 42 -6.34 -5.48 1.41
CA ASN A 42 -7.78 -5.52 1.25
C ASN A 42 -8.46 -6.10 2.50
N VAL A 43 -8.53 -5.29 3.55
CA VAL A 43 -9.15 -5.66 4.84
C VAL A 43 -10.63 -5.99 4.67
N ALA A 44 -11.35 -5.24 3.83
CA ALA A 44 -12.78 -5.46 3.59
C ALA A 44 -13.05 -6.89 3.10
N LEU A 45 -12.29 -7.35 2.10
CA LEU A 45 -12.45 -8.72 1.57
C LEU A 45 -12.07 -9.80 2.60
N ILE A 46 -11.11 -9.52 3.50
CA ILE A 46 -10.76 -10.42 4.59
C ILE A 46 -11.92 -10.52 5.60
N LEU A 47 -12.53 -9.39 5.96
CA LEU A 47 -13.67 -9.36 6.88
C LEU A 47 -14.91 -10.03 6.27
N ASP A 48 -15.17 -9.83 4.97
CA ASP A 48 -16.23 -10.51 4.22
C ASP A 48 -16.03 -12.04 4.25
N TYR A 49 -14.84 -12.48 3.90
CA TYR A 49 -14.53 -13.92 3.84
C TYR A 49 -14.65 -14.63 5.19
N LEU A 50 -14.31 -13.94 6.28
CA LEU A 50 -14.34 -14.46 7.65
C LEU A 50 -15.66 -14.18 8.39
N ASP A 51 -16.60 -13.49 7.76
CA ASP A 51 -17.88 -13.02 8.34
C ASP A 51 -17.69 -12.24 9.66
N LEU A 52 -16.71 -11.31 9.65
CA LEU A 52 -16.29 -10.60 10.86
C LEU A 52 -16.79 -9.14 10.96
N TRP A 53 -17.58 -8.66 10.00
CA TRP A 53 -18.07 -7.28 9.99
C TRP A 53 -18.77 -6.90 11.29
N TYR A 54 -19.73 -7.71 11.72
CA TYR A 54 -20.50 -7.43 12.93
C TYR A 54 -19.63 -7.34 14.19
N ALA A 55 -18.57 -8.14 14.26
CA ALA A 55 -17.68 -8.16 15.42
C ALA A 55 -16.77 -6.93 15.51
N PHE A 56 -16.42 -6.29 14.37
CA PHE A 56 -15.37 -5.26 14.33
C PHE A 56 -15.82 -3.88 13.81
N THR A 57 -17.07 -3.72 13.42
CA THR A 57 -17.61 -2.42 12.92
C THR A 57 -17.80 -1.36 14.01
N ASN A 58 -17.74 -1.73 15.28
CA ASN A 58 -17.92 -0.80 16.40
C ASN A 58 -16.73 0.16 16.62
N ARG A 59 -15.58 -0.06 15.98
CA ARG A 59 -14.41 0.80 16.05
C ARG A 59 -14.08 1.36 14.69
N ILE A 60 -14.05 2.67 14.58
CA ILE A 60 -13.78 3.39 13.32
C ILE A 60 -12.31 3.79 13.13
N SER A 61 -11.46 3.62 14.16
CA SER A 61 -10.04 3.97 14.08
C SER A 61 -9.23 3.27 15.17
N SER A 62 -7.91 3.19 14.97
CA SER A 62 -6.96 2.87 16.03
C SER A 62 -6.77 4.07 16.95
N ILE A 63 -6.64 3.84 18.26
CA ILE A 63 -6.43 4.87 19.27
C ILE A 63 -5.01 4.72 19.81
N TYR A 64 -4.23 5.79 19.72
CA TYR A 64 -2.85 5.85 20.22
C TYR A 64 -2.86 6.56 21.59
N LEU A 65 -2.56 5.82 22.64
CA LEU A 65 -2.41 6.33 24.01
C LEU A 65 -0.91 6.39 24.35
N PRO A 66 -0.49 7.18 25.35
CA PRO A 66 0.92 7.28 25.72
C PRO A 66 1.56 5.96 26.13
N ASP A 67 0.78 5.05 26.73
CA ASP A 67 1.20 3.76 27.27
C ASP A 67 0.89 2.56 26.37
N LYS A 68 -0.07 2.70 25.43
CA LYS A 68 -0.53 1.60 24.59
C LYS A 68 -1.26 2.05 23.33
N LYS A 69 -1.26 1.19 22.32
CA LYS A 69 -2.09 1.30 21.11
C LYS A 69 -3.31 0.38 21.27
N ARG A 70 -4.51 0.93 21.05
CA ARG A 70 -5.74 0.15 20.87
C ARG A 70 -6.05 0.07 19.39
N THR A 71 -5.80 -1.06 18.77
CA THR A 71 -6.00 -1.27 17.34
C THR A 71 -7.49 -1.32 16.99
N MET A 72 -7.84 -0.88 15.78
CA MET A 72 -9.20 -0.99 15.24
C MET A 72 -9.63 -2.45 15.07
N LEU A 73 -8.73 -3.29 14.57
CA LEU A 73 -8.90 -4.73 14.45
C LEU A 73 -8.06 -5.47 15.50
N PRO A 74 -8.39 -6.72 15.84
CA PRO A 74 -7.54 -7.57 16.67
C PRO A 74 -6.12 -7.65 16.10
N THR A 75 -5.12 -7.61 16.98
CA THR A 75 -3.70 -7.65 16.61
C THR A 75 -3.37 -8.86 15.74
N ILE A 76 -3.98 -10.02 16.03
CA ILE A 76 -3.77 -11.22 15.23
C ILE A 76 -4.21 -11.06 13.76
N LEU A 77 -5.31 -10.35 13.48
CA LEU A 77 -5.74 -10.07 12.11
C LEU A 77 -4.78 -9.10 11.43
N ILE A 78 -4.36 -8.05 12.15
CA ILE A 78 -3.40 -7.06 11.62
C ILE A 78 -2.08 -7.76 11.30
N ASP A 79 -1.48 -8.43 12.26
CA ASP A 79 -0.13 -8.97 12.14
C ASP A 79 -0.03 -10.16 11.18
N CYS A 80 -1.06 -11.00 11.10
CA CYS A 80 -1.02 -12.22 10.28
C CYS A 80 -1.61 -12.03 8.89
N LEU A 81 -2.73 -11.34 8.77
CA LEU A 81 -3.47 -11.26 7.52
C LEU A 81 -3.29 -9.93 6.79
N CYS A 82 -3.28 -8.81 7.54
CA CYS A 82 -3.31 -7.48 6.94
C CYS A 82 -1.91 -6.89 6.71
N SER A 83 -0.95 -7.13 7.58
CA SER A 83 0.39 -6.52 7.45
C SER A 83 1.15 -7.04 6.22
N LEU A 84 1.70 -6.12 5.41
CA LEU A 84 2.43 -6.39 4.16
C LEU A 84 3.88 -6.81 4.46
N LYS A 85 4.07 -7.94 5.14
CA LYS A 85 5.39 -8.45 5.53
C LYS A 85 6.18 -9.00 4.35
N GLU A 86 7.50 -8.76 4.36
CA GLU A 86 8.40 -9.26 3.30
C GLU A 86 8.35 -10.80 3.20
N LYS A 87 8.50 -11.29 1.97
CA LYS A 87 8.45 -12.73 1.60
C LYS A 87 7.07 -13.39 1.82
N GLU A 88 6.02 -12.60 1.99
CA GLU A 88 4.66 -13.10 2.11
C GLU A 88 3.79 -12.72 0.91
N ASN A 89 2.78 -13.56 0.66
CA ASN A 89 1.72 -13.25 -0.31
C ASN A 89 0.58 -12.57 0.42
N LYS A 90 0.14 -11.42 -0.09
CA LYS A 90 -0.96 -10.63 0.50
C LYS A 90 -2.02 -10.30 -0.54
N LEU A 91 -3.26 -10.18 -0.09
CA LEU A 91 -4.37 -9.74 -0.91
C LEU A 91 -4.50 -8.23 -0.81
N CYS A 92 -4.31 -7.53 -1.92
CA CYS A 92 -4.25 -6.08 -1.95
C CYS A 92 -5.28 -5.47 -2.88
N TYR A 93 -5.78 -4.30 -2.46
CA TYR A 93 -6.38 -3.31 -3.32
C TYR A 93 -5.26 -2.45 -3.91
N ILE A 94 -5.25 -2.29 -5.23
CA ILE A 94 -4.12 -1.71 -5.95
C ILE A 94 -4.59 -0.53 -6.76
N LEU A 95 -3.87 0.59 -6.65
CA LEU A 95 -3.97 1.73 -7.55
C LEU A 95 -2.75 1.74 -8.47
N ASP A 96 -2.97 1.57 -9.76
CA ASP A 96 -1.98 1.74 -10.80
C ASP A 96 -2.08 3.15 -11.39
N ILE A 97 -0.97 3.90 -11.42
CA ILE A 97 -0.87 5.26 -11.98
C ILE A 97 0.17 5.23 -13.09
N TYR A 98 -0.22 5.61 -14.29
CA TYR A 98 0.62 5.62 -15.48
C TYR A 98 1.07 7.04 -15.81
N PHE A 99 2.34 7.19 -16.19
CA PHE A 99 2.98 8.48 -16.46
C PHE A 99 3.46 8.56 -17.90
N ASP A 100 3.44 9.77 -18.47
CA ASP A 100 4.13 10.07 -19.71
C ASP A 100 5.64 10.31 -19.48
N ASP A 101 6.38 10.59 -20.58
CA ASP A 101 7.83 10.86 -20.52
C ASP A 101 8.16 12.16 -19.77
N LYS A 102 7.18 13.04 -19.56
CA LYS A 102 7.31 14.30 -18.81
C LYS A 102 6.87 14.15 -17.34
N ASN A 103 6.59 12.92 -16.91
CA ASN A 103 6.08 12.58 -15.57
C ASN A 103 4.66 13.14 -15.26
N ASN A 104 3.85 13.44 -16.28
CA ASN A 104 2.43 13.76 -16.06
C ASN A 104 1.62 12.46 -15.97
N ILE A 105 0.58 12.48 -15.15
CA ILE A 105 -0.35 11.33 -15.01
C ILE A 105 -1.25 11.28 -16.24
N ILE A 106 -1.22 10.17 -17.00
CA ILE A 106 -2.05 9.94 -18.19
C ILE A 106 -3.29 9.11 -17.92
N LYS A 107 -3.21 8.17 -17.00
CA LYS A 107 -4.35 7.35 -16.58
C LYS A 107 -4.11 6.72 -15.22
N HIS A 108 -5.17 6.25 -14.60
CA HIS A 108 -5.11 5.41 -13.41
C HIS A 108 -6.15 4.29 -13.51
N CYS A 109 -5.96 3.20 -12.77
CA CYS A 109 -6.96 2.15 -12.62
C CYS A 109 -6.80 1.46 -11.26
N PHE A 110 -7.92 0.92 -10.78
CA PHE A 110 -7.97 0.11 -9.57
C PHE A 110 -8.11 -1.37 -9.92
N LYS A 111 -7.52 -2.23 -9.09
CA LYS A 111 -7.70 -3.68 -9.18
C LYS A 111 -7.43 -4.35 -7.85
N ILE A 112 -7.84 -5.61 -7.75
CA ILE A 112 -7.55 -6.47 -6.60
C ILE A 112 -6.66 -7.61 -7.10
N ALA A 113 -5.59 -7.89 -6.37
CA ALA A 113 -4.72 -9.02 -6.69
C ALA A 113 -4.02 -9.58 -5.45
N LYS A 114 -3.66 -10.86 -5.54
CA LYS A 114 -2.70 -11.47 -4.62
C LYS A 114 -1.29 -11.14 -5.10
N VAL A 115 -0.50 -10.50 -4.24
CA VAL A 115 0.85 -10.00 -4.54
C VAL A 115 1.87 -10.58 -3.57
N TYR A 116 3.13 -10.64 -4.02
CA TYR A 116 4.26 -11.07 -3.19
C TYR A 116 5.07 -9.85 -2.77
N ILE A 117 5.23 -9.64 -1.46
CA ILE A 117 6.01 -8.54 -0.91
C ILE A 117 7.50 -8.90 -0.96
N SER A 118 8.27 -8.13 -1.71
CA SER A 118 9.68 -8.42 -1.95
C SER A 118 10.58 -7.97 -0.82
N LYS A 119 10.29 -6.79 -0.19
CA LYS A 119 11.14 -6.20 0.83
C LYS A 119 10.39 -5.21 1.71
N ASN A 120 10.71 -5.20 3.02
CA ASN A 120 10.36 -4.10 3.92
C ASN A 120 11.61 -3.24 4.14
N PHE A 121 11.52 -1.94 3.84
CA PHE A 121 12.54 -0.93 4.12
C PHE A 121 12.15 -0.10 5.34
N TYR A 122 13.14 0.50 5.98
CA TYR A 122 12.95 1.34 7.16
C TYR A 122 13.49 2.75 6.92
N TYR A 123 12.74 3.77 7.34
CA TYR A 123 13.14 5.17 7.20
C TYR A 123 14.54 5.46 7.76
N GLU A 124 14.91 4.77 8.84
CA GLU A 124 16.18 4.94 9.52
C GLU A 124 17.36 4.36 8.74
N ASN A 125 17.10 3.43 7.82
CA ASN A 125 18.10 2.70 7.05
C ASN A 125 18.13 3.14 5.58
N ILE A 126 18.30 4.44 5.34
CA ILE A 126 18.32 5.04 3.99
C ILE A 126 19.30 4.33 3.04
N GLU A 127 20.46 3.89 3.58
CA GLU A 127 21.49 3.18 2.81
C GLU A 127 20.98 1.90 2.12
N GLN A 128 19.97 1.24 2.70
CA GLN A 128 19.42 0.00 2.15
C GLN A 128 18.60 0.21 0.88
N TYR A 129 18.00 1.36 0.70
CA TYR A 129 17.08 1.60 -0.41
C TYR A 129 17.47 2.77 -1.32
N LYS A 130 18.37 3.68 -0.89
CA LYS A 130 18.79 4.82 -1.72
C LYS A 130 19.39 4.38 -3.06
N GLU A 131 20.04 3.20 -3.11
CA GLU A 131 20.61 2.64 -4.33
C GLU A 131 19.61 1.78 -5.13
N ASN A 132 18.43 1.51 -4.57
CA ASN A 132 17.40 0.73 -5.23
C ASN A 132 16.85 1.48 -6.45
N LYS A 133 16.96 0.87 -7.64
CA LYS A 133 16.55 1.49 -8.92
C LYS A 133 15.06 1.84 -8.98
N TYR A 134 14.19 1.04 -8.36
CA TYR A 134 12.74 1.27 -8.32
C TYR A 134 12.43 2.49 -7.46
N PHE A 135 13.05 2.57 -6.28
CA PHE A 135 12.94 3.70 -5.39
C PHE A 135 13.42 5.00 -6.04
N LYS A 136 14.63 5.01 -6.62
CA LYS A 136 15.18 6.17 -7.34
C LYS A 136 14.23 6.67 -8.44
N LYS A 137 13.63 5.73 -9.19
CA LYS A 137 12.72 6.10 -10.27
C LYS A 137 11.42 6.71 -9.77
N ILE A 138 10.84 6.18 -8.69
CA ILE A 138 9.65 6.76 -8.05
C ILE A 138 9.97 8.17 -7.54
N MET A 139 11.08 8.36 -6.83
CA MET A 139 11.53 9.68 -6.35
C MET A 139 11.63 10.71 -7.48
N ASN A 140 12.21 10.29 -8.63
CA ASN A 140 12.36 11.15 -9.80
C ASN A 140 11.00 11.54 -10.39
N ILE A 141 10.10 10.57 -10.61
CA ILE A 141 8.77 10.83 -11.17
C ILE A 141 7.97 11.79 -10.28
N LEU A 142 8.05 11.60 -8.95
CA LEU A 142 7.34 12.43 -8.00
C LEU A 142 8.05 13.78 -7.71
N ASN A 143 9.24 13.99 -8.29
CA ASN A 143 10.10 15.17 -8.06
C ASN A 143 10.34 15.45 -6.57
N LEU A 144 10.70 14.39 -5.81
CA LEU A 144 10.94 14.46 -4.38
C LEU A 144 12.45 14.49 -4.09
N ARG A 145 12.83 15.24 -3.06
CA ARG A 145 14.22 15.30 -2.56
C ARG A 145 14.39 14.52 -1.25
N ASN A 146 13.33 14.45 -0.46
CA ASN A 146 13.33 13.76 0.83
C ASN A 146 12.63 12.40 0.71
N PRO A 147 13.33 11.29 0.98
CA PRO A 147 12.74 9.96 0.97
C PRO A 147 11.49 9.78 1.84
N LYS A 148 11.39 10.52 2.95
CA LYS A 148 10.22 10.44 3.85
C LYS A 148 8.93 10.98 3.22
N GLU A 149 9.04 11.80 2.19
CA GLU A 149 7.87 12.38 1.51
C GLU A 149 7.21 11.41 0.52
N ILE A 150 7.89 10.31 0.15
CA ILE A 150 7.39 9.38 -0.87
C ILE A 150 6.08 8.72 -0.43
N VAL A 151 6.03 8.20 0.78
CA VAL A 151 4.84 7.55 1.35
C VAL A 151 3.69 8.55 1.44
N THR A 152 3.94 9.72 2.01
CA THR A 152 2.93 10.79 2.10
C THR A 152 2.36 11.15 0.74
N LYS A 153 3.21 11.35 -0.28
CA LYS A 153 2.78 11.72 -1.63
C LYS A 153 1.95 10.63 -2.29
N LEU A 154 2.36 9.37 -2.15
CA LEU A 154 1.65 8.24 -2.72
C LEU A 154 0.30 7.99 -2.02
N MET A 155 0.23 8.16 -0.70
CA MET A 155 -1.03 8.09 0.04
C MET A 155 -1.99 9.22 -0.34
N LEU A 156 -1.49 10.42 -0.60
CA LEU A 156 -2.31 11.52 -1.14
C LEU A 156 -2.89 11.16 -2.52
N TYR A 157 -2.13 10.50 -3.39
CA TYR A 157 -2.67 10.01 -4.67
C TYR A 157 -3.73 8.93 -4.46
N MET A 158 -3.48 7.93 -3.58
CA MET A 158 -4.46 6.90 -3.26
C MET A 158 -5.78 7.54 -2.80
N ASN A 159 -5.73 8.42 -1.80
CA ASN A 159 -6.91 9.09 -1.26
C ASN A 159 -7.65 9.93 -2.32
N HIS A 160 -6.90 10.69 -3.15
CA HIS A 160 -7.47 11.53 -4.20
C HIS A 160 -8.24 10.71 -5.26
N PHE A 161 -7.62 9.64 -5.77
CA PHE A 161 -8.24 8.83 -6.82
C PHE A 161 -9.38 7.97 -6.29
N VAL A 162 -9.29 7.44 -5.06
CA VAL A 162 -10.40 6.75 -4.40
C VAL A 162 -11.57 7.71 -4.21
N ALA A 163 -11.34 8.92 -3.69
CA ALA A 163 -12.40 9.92 -3.51
C ALA A 163 -13.09 10.26 -4.84
N LYS A 164 -12.33 10.47 -5.93
CA LYS A 164 -12.90 10.70 -7.27
C LYS A 164 -13.79 9.55 -7.74
N THR A 165 -13.40 8.31 -7.45
CA THR A 165 -14.16 7.13 -7.84
C THR A 165 -15.47 7.01 -7.06
N LEU A 166 -15.48 7.44 -5.80
CA LEU A 166 -16.65 7.34 -4.92
C LEU A 166 -17.68 8.48 -5.08
N ILE A 167 -17.27 9.65 -5.58
CA ILE A 167 -18.16 10.81 -5.76
C ILE A 167 -19.45 10.49 -6.54
N PRO A 168 -19.43 9.70 -7.64
CA PRO A 168 -20.63 9.36 -8.39
C PRO A 168 -21.67 8.51 -7.63
N TYR A 169 -21.32 7.94 -6.49
CA TYR A 169 -22.16 7.04 -5.70
C TYR A 169 -22.80 7.73 -4.47
N LYS A 170 -22.78 9.06 -4.42
CA LYS A 170 -23.44 9.86 -3.37
C LYS A 170 -24.86 10.18 -3.74
#